data_cc5746f6fc60208d062648210425828a
#
_entry.id   cc5746f6fc60208d062648210425828a
#
_cell.length_a   1.000
_cell.length_b   1.000
_cell.length_c   1.000
_cell.angle_alpha   90.00
_cell.angle_beta   90.00
_cell.angle_gamma   90.00
#
_symmetry.space_group_name_H-M   'P 1'
#
loop_
_entity.id
_entity.type
_entity.pdbx_description
1 polymer ?
#
loop_
_entity_poly.entity_id
_entity_poly.type
_entity_poly.pdbx_seq_one_letter_code
_entity_poly.pdbx_strand_id
1 'polypeptide(L)'
;WGPNFNITRDLAKKLGLTVPISVASPPVAPLGTMFWFRPKAMKPLYNKDWKYEDFPAEPNKIDGTLLHAIERIYPFIVQESGYYPAIGMTDKFAAIEYNNLRYYVRGYNQVLVNHGIGPYHDKMVATMNQIMALRGSFKAVLKFRFKCYLKQYLPKKAYDALKKRWKKMRGHQNNENIEVSENR
;
A
#
# COMPACT_ATOMS: atom_id res chain seq x y z
N TRP A 1 8.61 -3.43 -2.04
CA TRP A 1 8.74 -3.99 -3.40
C TRP A 1 10.06 -3.60 -4.10
N GLY A 2 10.57 -2.38 -3.95
CA GLY A 2 11.67 -1.89 -4.77
C GLY A 2 11.35 -2.00 -6.28
N PRO A 3 12.30 -2.37 -7.14
CA PRO A 3 12.09 -2.53 -8.58
C PRO A 3 11.34 -3.83 -8.95
N ASN A 4 10.97 -4.67 -7.96
CA ASN A 4 10.48 -6.03 -8.21
C ASN A 4 8.96 -6.13 -8.43
N PHE A 5 8.19 -5.07 -8.19
CA PHE A 5 6.73 -5.14 -8.25
C PHE A 5 6.20 -5.67 -9.59
N ASN A 6 6.63 -5.08 -10.70
CA ASN A 6 6.14 -5.47 -12.02
C ASN A 6 6.52 -6.91 -12.36
N ILE A 7 7.78 -7.30 -12.09
CA ILE A 7 8.27 -8.65 -12.35
C ILE A 7 7.51 -9.68 -11.50
N THR A 8 7.26 -9.36 -10.21
CA THR A 8 6.50 -10.24 -9.31
C THR A 8 5.04 -10.36 -9.74
N ARG A 9 4.40 -9.28 -10.16
CA ARG A 9 3.04 -9.30 -10.69
C ARG A 9 2.94 -10.15 -11.96
N ASP A 10 3.90 -10.03 -12.85
CA ASP A 10 3.93 -10.82 -14.09
C ASP A 10 4.24 -12.29 -13.80
N LEU A 11 5.08 -12.58 -12.82
CA LEU A 11 5.31 -13.93 -12.30
C LEU A 11 4.02 -14.52 -11.70
N ALA A 12 3.28 -13.74 -10.89
CA ALA A 12 2.02 -14.18 -10.32
C ALA A 12 1.02 -14.62 -11.40
N LYS A 13 0.91 -13.84 -12.48
CA LYS A 13 0.07 -14.22 -13.64
C LYS A 13 0.54 -15.51 -14.29
N LYS A 14 1.85 -15.69 -14.49
CA LYS A 14 2.43 -16.91 -15.05
C LYS A 14 2.17 -18.14 -14.18
N LEU A 15 2.09 -17.96 -12.87
CA LEU A 15 1.78 -19.01 -11.89
C LEU A 15 0.28 -19.23 -11.70
N GLY A 16 -0.59 -18.41 -12.33
CA GLY A 16 -2.04 -18.51 -12.20
C GLY A 16 -2.56 -18.10 -10.82
N LEU A 17 -1.84 -17.23 -10.09
CA LEU A 17 -2.28 -16.78 -8.77
C LEU A 17 -3.45 -15.81 -8.90
N THR A 18 -4.48 -15.98 -8.05
CA THR A 18 -5.65 -15.12 -7.94
C THR A 18 -5.56 -14.15 -6.77
N VAL A 19 -4.68 -14.42 -5.81
CA VAL A 19 -4.42 -13.53 -4.66
C VAL A 19 -3.99 -12.15 -5.17
N PRO A 20 -4.65 -11.05 -4.71
CA PRO A 20 -4.36 -9.72 -5.19
C PRO A 20 -2.97 -9.25 -4.76
N ILE A 21 -2.18 -8.78 -5.72
CA ILE A 21 -0.87 -8.16 -5.49
C ILE A 21 -0.97 -6.67 -5.75
N SER A 22 -0.63 -5.86 -4.76
CA SER A 22 -0.73 -4.41 -4.81
C SER A 22 0.58 -3.73 -4.42
N VAL A 23 0.89 -2.60 -5.07
CA VAL A 23 2.01 -1.73 -4.68
C VAL A 23 1.86 -1.25 -3.24
N ALA A 24 0.62 -1.04 -2.80
CA ALA A 24 0.31 -0.55 -1.46
C ALA A 24 0.50 -1.60 -0.36
N SER A 25 0.58 -2.88 -0.73
CA SER A 25 0.74 -4.00 0.19
C SER A 25 2.04 -4.74 -0.11
N PRO A 26 3.19 -4.21 0.35
CA PRO A 26 4.46 -4.90 0.18
C PRO A 26 4.44 -6.26 0.88
N PRO A 27 5.08 -7.29 0.33
CA PRO A 27 5.10 -8.62 0.92
C PRO A 27 5.90 -8.65 2.21
N VAL A 28 5.45 -9.43 3.17
CA VAL A 28 6.29 -9.92 4.25
C VAL A 28 7.01 -11.15 3.73
N ALA A 29 8.09 -10.94 3.00
CA ALA A 29 8.83 -12.01 2.33
C ALA A 29 10.04 -12.44 3.16
N PRO A 30 10.41 -13.73 3.11
CA PRO A 30 11.63 -14.23 3.74
C PRO A 30 12.84 -13.83 2.89
N LEU A 31 13.31 -12.60 3.08
CA LEU A 31 14.48 -12.08 2.38
C LEU A 31 15.69 -12.95 2.69
N GLY A 32 16.45 -13.36 1.65
CA GLY A 32 17.50 -14.35 1.77
C GLY A 32 17.00 -15.81 1.66
N THR A 33 15.73 -16.04 1.44
CA THR A 33 15.11 -17.34 1.15
C THR A 33 15.29 -18.37 2.29
N MET A 34 15.44 -17.90 3.52
CA MET A 34 15.54 -18.76 4.71
C MET A 34 14.18 -18.84 5.43
N PHE A 35 13.44 -19.93 5.23
CA PHE A 35 12.14 -20.13 5.86
C PHE A 35 11.73 -21.62 5.89
N TRP A 36 10.78 -21.92 6.75
CA TRP A 36 10.15 -23.24 6.81
C TRP A 36 8.85 -23.20 6.03
N PHE A 37 8.56 -24.26 5.30
CA PHE A 37 7.31 -24.32 4.52
C PHE A 37 6.75 -25.73 4.45
N ARG A 38 5.45 -25.81 4.22
CA ARG A 38 4.79 -27.07 3.87
C ARG A 38 4.90 -27.29 2.35
N PRO A 39 5.37 -28.43 1.84
CA PRO A 39 5.53 -28.63 0.40
C PRO A 39 4.22 -28.36 -0.39
N LYS A 40 3.06 -28.72 0.19
CA LYS A 40 1.75 -28.46 -0.42
C LYS A 40 1.46 -26.96 -0.61
N ALA A 41 1.99 -26.10 0.25
CA ALA A 41 1.80 -24.65 0.15
C ALA A 41 2.57 -24.03 -1.02
N MET A 42 3.61 -24.69 -1.51
CA MET A 42 4.47 -24.19 -2.59
C MET A 42 4.15 -24.82 -3.96
N LYS A 43 3.08 -25.60 -4.07
CA LYS A 43 2.68 -26.26 -5.31
C LYS A 43 2.62 -25.32 -6.52
N PRO A 44 2.03 -24.12 -6.48
CA PRO A 44 2.00 -23.23 -7.65
C PRO A 44 3.38 -22.92 -8.22
N LEU A 45 4.40 -22.83 -7.37
CA LEU A 45 5.77 -22.59 -7.79
C LEU A 45 6.42 -23.85 -8.37
N TYR A 46 6.20 -25.00 -7.74
CA TYR A 46 6.83 -26.26 -8.15
C TYR A 46 6.19 -26.90 -9.38
N ASN A 47 4.90 -26.64 -9.60
CA ASN A 47 4.18 -27.17 -10.75
C ASN A 47 4.53 -26.42 -12.05
N LYS A 48 5.21 -25.28 -11.99
CA LYS A 48 5.71 -24.61 -13.16
C LYS A 48 6.93 -25.37 -13.70
N ASP A 49 6.90 -25.67 -15.00
CA ASP A 49 8.05 -26.23 -15.72
C ASP A 49 9.12 -25.15 -15.87
N TRP A 50 10.04 -25.11 -14.90
CA TRP A 50 11.17 -24.17 -14.88
C TRP A 50 12.31 -24.69 -15.76
N LYS A 51 12.83 -23.80 -16.60
CA LYS A 51 14.03 -24.06 -17.40
C LYS A 51 15.17 -23.17 -16.92
N TYR A 52 16.39 -23.62 -17.15
CA TYR A 52 17.57 -22.82 -16.77
C TYR A 52 17.57 -21.42 -17.43
N GLU A 53 17.08 -21.33 -18.66
CA GLU A 53 16.98 -20.12 -19.46
C GLU A 53 15.94 -19.11 -18.94
N ASP A 54 15.03 -19.55 -18.07
CA ASP A 54 14.09 -18.63 -17.39
C ASP A 54 14.80 -17.70 -16.40
N PHE A 55 15.99 -18.07 -15.96
CA PHE A 55 16.77 -17.33 -14.97
C PHE A 55 17.83 -16.42 -15.63
N PRO A 56 18.14 -15.28 -15.00
CA PRO A 56 19.15 -14.37 -15.53
C PRO A 56 20.53 -15.02 -15.51
N ALA A 57 21.34 -14.72 -16.55
CA ALA A 57 22.74 -15.14 -16.60
C ALA A 57 23.57 -14.47 -15.49
N GLU A 58 24.60 -15.15 -15.03
CA GLU A 58 25.59 -14.60 -14.10
C GLU A 58 26.53 -13.59 -14.79
N PRO A 59 27.00 -12.54 -14.09
CA PRO A 59 26.62 -12.17 -12.71
C PRO A 59 25.24 -11.52 -12.65
N ASN A 60 24.46 -11.91 -11.65
CA ASN A 60 23.11 -11.37 -11.43
C ASN A 60 23.17 -9.89 -11.00
N LYS A 61 22.16 -9.14 -11.39
CA LYS A 61 21.93 -7.80 -10.84
C LYS A 61 21.63 -7.88 -9.32
N ILE A 62 21.99 -6.82 -8.61
CA ILE A 62 21.77 -6.72 -7.15
C ILE A 62 20.28 -6.79 -6.80
N ASP A 63 19.39 -6.32 -7.67
CA ASP A 63 17.94 -6.35 -7.48
C ASP A 63 17.19 -6.28 -8.84
N GLY A 64 15.87 -6.48 -8.85
CA GLY A 64 15.04 -6.34 -10.04
C GLY A 64 15.12 -7.52 -11.00
N THR A 65 15.37 -8.75 -10.53
CA THR A 65 15.42 -9.97 -11.35
C THR A 65 14.29 -10.94 -11.00
N LEU A 66 14.14 -11.99 -11.81
CA LEU A 66 13.21 -13.08 -11.53
C LEU A 66 13.47 -13.75 -10.18
N LEU A 67 14.74 -13.89 -9.77
CA LEU A 67 15.11 -14.47 -8.48
C LEU A 67 14.54 -13.65 -7.31
N HIS A 68 14.64 -12.33 -7.39
CA HIS A 68 14.06 -11.43 -6.41
C HIS A 68 12.52 -11.42 -6.44
N ALA A 69 11.92 -11.61 -7.61
CA ALA A 69 10.47 -11.77 -7.72
C ALA A 69 9.99 -13.06 -7.06
N ILE A 70 10.73 -14.17 -7.23
CA ILE A 70 10.44 -15.46 -6.57
C ILE A 70 10.51 -15.30 -5.05
N GLU A 71 11.53 -14.63 -4.54
CA GLU A 71 11.67 -14.37 -3.10
C GLU A 71 10.46 -13.60 -2.53
N ARG A 72 9.96 -12.61 -3.27
CA ARG A 72 8.86 -11.76 -2.83
C ARG A 72 7.47 -12.38 -3.04
N ILE A 73 7.35 -13.37 -3.90
CA ILE A 73 6.05 -13.98 -4.21
C ILE A 73 5.66 -15.10 -3.23
N TYR A 74 6.58 -15.64 -2.44
CA TYR A 74 6.31 -16.75 -1.53
C TYR A 74 5.06 -16.56 -0.65
N PRO A 75 4.82 -15.41 0.01
CA PRO A 75 3.63 -15.21 0.82
C PRO A 75 2.32 -15.31 0.03
N PHE A 76 2.32 -14.90 -1.23
CA PHE A 76 1.14 -14.97 -2.09
C PHE A 76 0.87 -16.39 -2.59
N ILE A 77 1.91 -17.15 -2.91
CA ILE A 77 1.81 -18.57 -3.26
C ILE A 77 1.21 -19.37 -2.11
N VAL A 78 1.67 -19.11 -0.89
CA VAL A 78 1.18 -19.75 0.33
C VAL A 78 -0.30 -19.44 0.53
N GLN A 79 -0.72 -18.17 0.35
CA GLN A 79 -2.12 -17.76 0.45
C GLN A 79 -2.99 -18.39 -0.64
N GLU A 80 -2.52 -18.44 -1.89
CA GLU A 80 -3.22 -19.13 -2.99
C GLU A 80 -3.48 -20.60 -2.69
N SER A 81 -2.58 -21.24 -1.98
CA SER A 81 -2.69 -22.65 -1.58
C SER A 81 -3.55 -22.85 -0.31
N GLY A 82 -4.22 -21.81 0.19
CA GLY A 82 -5.09 -21.88 1.37
C GLY A 82 -4.33 -21.89 2.72
N TYR A 83 -3.07 -21.49 2.72
CA TYR A 83 -2.26 -21.34 3.93
C TYR A 83 -2.01 -19.85 4.22
N TYR A 84 -1.34 -19.57 5.31
CA TYR A 84 -0.90 -18.20 5.64
C TYR A 84 0.59 -18.17 6.01
N PRO A 85 1.32 -17.12 5.65
CA PRO A 85 2.68 -16.92 6.11
C PRO A 85 2.66 -16.46 7.57
N ALA A 86 3.57 -16.99 8.39
CA ALA A 86 3.72 -16.62 9.79
C ALA A 86 5.19 -16.29 10.09
N ILE A 87 5.41 -15.33 10.99
CA ILE A 87 6.74 -15.01 11.51
C ILE A 87 6.88 -15.74 12.83
N GLY A 88 7.85 -16.67 12.89
CA GLY A 88 8.23 -17.32 14.15
C GLY A 88 9.12 -16.41 14.99
N MET A 89 8.76 -16.24 16.25
CA MET A 89 9.53 -15.43 17.21
C MET A 89 9.62 -16.18 18.53
N THR A 90 10.72 -15.97 19.27
CA THR A 90 10.77 -16.36 20.69
C THR A 90 9.87 -15.42 21.50
N ASP A 91 9.36 -15.88 22.64
CA ASP A 91 8.49 -15.07 23.51
C ASP A 91 9.15 -13.74 23.91
N LYS A 92 10.44 -13.79 24.24
CA LYS A 92 11.22 -12.59 24.58
C LYS A 92 11.30 -11.60 23.42
N PHE A 93 11.55 -12.08 22.21
CA PHE A 93 11.63 -11.23 21.02
C PHE A 93 10.27 -10.69 20.64
N ALA A 94 9.23 -11.52 20.69
CA ALA A 94 7.86 -11.10 20.42
C ALA A 94 7.39 -9.98 21.37
N ALA A 95 7.76 -10.05 22.65
CA ALA A 95 7.46 -9.00 23.63
C ALA A 95 8.14 -7.67 23.27
N ILE A 96 9.40 -7.70 22.81
CA ILE A 96 10.12 -6.51 22.35
C ILE A 96 9.46 -5.92 21.11
N GLU A 97 9.15 -6.74 20.11
CA GLU A 97 8.50 -6.31 18.87
C GLU A 97 7.09 -5.74 19.12
N TYR A 98 6.33 -6.33 20.05
CA TYR A 98 5.03 -5.79 20.46
C TYR A 98 5.15 -4.39 21.06
N ASN A 99 6.15 -4.16 21.92
CA ASN A 99 6.40 -2.83 22.49
C ASN A 99 6.85 -1.82 21.41
N ASN A 100 7.73 -2.23 20.50
CA ASN A 100 8.14 -1.41 19.37
C ASN A 100 6.95 -1.03 18.48
N LEU A 101 6.12 -2.00 18.11
CA LEU A 101 4.91 -1.77 17.30
C LEU A 101 3.99 -0.76 17.99
N ARG A 102 3.78 -0.91 19.30
CA ARG A 102 2.95 -0.01 20.10
C ARG A 102 3.51 1.41 20.13
N TYR A 103 4.84 1.56 20.20
CA TYR A 103 5.51 2.85 20.12
C TYR A 103 5.32 3.49 18.74
N TYR A 104 5.53 2.76 17.65
CA TYR A 104 5.34 3.26 16.30
C TYR A 104 3.87 3.66 16.03
N VAL A 105 2.91 2.83 16.43
CA VAL A 105 1.47 3.16 16.28
C VAL A 105 1.12 4.45 17.02
N ARG A 106 1.66 4.66 18.23
CA ARG A 106 1.48 5.92 18.96
C ARG A 106 2.08 7.11 18.21
N GLY A 107 3.29 6.98 17.69
CA GLY A 107 3.96 8.02 16.90
C GLY A 107 3.15 8.38 15.66
N TYR A 108 2.68 7.39 14.91
CA TYR A 108 1.80 7.62 13.75
C TYR A 108 0.50 8.32 14.14
N ASN A 109 -0.16 7.88 15.21
CA ASN A 109 -1.37 8.53 15.70
C ASN A 109 -1.12 10.00 16.07
N GLN A 110 0.00 10.30 16.72
CA GLN A 110 0.36 11.67 17.07
C GLN A 110 0.55 12.54 15.82
N VAL A 111 1.23 12.03 14.80
CA VAL A 111 1.38 12.72 13.51
C VAL A 111 0.03 12.98 12.87
N LEU A 112 -0.87 11.99 12.86
CA LEU A 112 -2.21 12.12 12.29
C LEU A 112 -3.05 13.16 13.05
N VAL A 113 -3.01 13.13 14.38
CA VAL A 113 -3.71 14.10 15.24
C VAL A 113 -3.18 15.52 15.00
N ASN A 114 -1.86 15.69 14.93
CA ASN A 114 -1.23 16.98 14.65
C ASN A 114 -1.60 17.56 13.27
N HIS A 115 -2.01 16.69 12.33
CA HIS A 115 -2.53 17.10 11.01
C HIS A 115 -4.06 17.19 10.96
N GLY A 116 -4.73 17.25 12.11
CA GLY A 116 -6.19 17.40 12.23
C GLY A 116 -6.99 16.15 11.87
N ILE A 117 -6.33 14.99 11.88
CA ILE A 117 -6.96 13.68 11.68
C ILE A 117 -7.24 13.12 13.06
N GLY A 118 -8.52 13.06 13.43
CA GLY A 118 -8.91 12.60 14.76
C GLY A 118 -8.55 11.13 15.04
N PRO A 119 -8.52 10.73 16.32
CA PRO A 119 -8.05 9.42 16.77
C PRO A 119 -9.01 8.25 16.43
N TYR A 120 -10.06 8.50 15.71
CA TYR A 120 -11.05 7.47 15.36
C TYR A 120 -10.55 6.59 14.23
N HIS A 121 -10.48 5.30 14.48
CA HIS A 121 -9.97 4.27 13.59
C HIS A 121 -10.58 4.36 12.17
N ASP A 122 -11.90 4.49 12.06
CA ASP A 122 -12.59 4.53 10.77
C ASP A 122 -12.22 5.77 9.95
N LYS A 123 -12.08 6.93 10.61
CA LYS A 123 -11.62 8.17 9.96
C LYS A 123 -10.15 8.09 9.58
N MET A 124 -9.34 7.41 10.37
CA MET A 124 -7.92 7.20 10.08
C MET A 124 -7.75 6.32 8.84
N VAL A 125 -8.44 5.19 8.75
CA VAL A 125 -8.43 4.30 7.59
C VAL A 125 -8.94 5.02 6.33
N ALA A 126 -10.06 5.74 6.43
CA ALA A 126 -10.59 6.52 5.32
C ALA A 126 -9.62 7.59 4.84
N THR A 127 -8.91 8.25 5.76
CA THR A 127 -7.90 9.26 5.41
C THR A 127 -6.65 8.65 4.81
N MET A 128 -6.19 7.51 5.32
CA MET A 128 -5.08 6.77 4.72
C MET A 128 -5.42 6.34 3.31
N ASN A 129 -6.62 5.83 3.07
CA ASN A 129 -7.09 5.47 1.72
C ASN A 129 -7.14 6.67 0.79
N GLN A 130 -7.57 7.85 1.28
CA GLN A 130 -7.54 9.10 0.51
C GLN A 130 -6.10 9.52 0.18
N ILE A 131 -5.18 9.46 1.13
CA ILE A 131 -3.75 9.76 0.91
C ILE A 131 -3.16 8.80 -0.13
N MET A 132 -3.50 7.52 -0.03
CA MET A 132 -3.05 6.50 -0.98
C MET A 132 -3.58 6.74 -2.39
N ALA A 133 -4.85 7.12 -2.53
CA ALA A 133 -5.47 7.47 -3.81
C ALA A 133 -4.86 8.75 -4.45
N LEU A 134 -4.28 9.64 -3.64
CA LEU A 134 -3.60 10.85 -4.10
C LEU A 134 -2.14 10.61 -4.53
N ARG A 135 -1.63 9.41 -4.36
CA ARG A 135 -0.27 9.01 -4.74
C ARG A 135 -0.11 9.15 -6.26
N GLY A 136 0.62 10.14 -6.70
CA GLY A 136 0.88 10.43 -8.12
C GLY A 136 0.49 11.84 -8.57
N SER A 137 -0.28 12.59 -7.76
CA SER A 137 -0.61 13.97 -8.07
C SER A 137 -0.08 14.93 -7.00
N PHE A 138 1.02 15.60 -7.29
CA PHE A 138 1.60 16.63 -6.40
C PHE A 138 0.56 17.70 -6.02
N LYS A 139 -0.23 18.18 -7.00
CA LYS A 139 -1.30 19.15 -6.77
C LYS A 139 -2.37 18.62 -5.80
N ALA A 140 -2.75 17.35 -5.90
CA ALA A 140 -3.74 16.76 -5.02
C ALA A 140 -3.20 16.60 -3.58
N VAL A 141 -1.93 16.21 -3.42
CA VAL A 141 -1.27 16.11 -2.11
C VAL A 141 -1.16 17.48 -1.46
N LEU A 142 -0.74 18.52 -2.21
CA LEU A 142 -0.64 19.89 -1.70
C LEU A 142 -2.00 20.43 -1.25
N LYS A 143 -3.05 20.20 -2.05
CA LYS A 143 -4.43 20.59 -1.71
C LYS A 143 -4.95 19.87 -0.47
N PHE A 144 -4.63 18.59 -0.32
CA PHE A 144 -4.97 17.81 0.87
C PHE A 144 -4.26 18.36 2.11
N ARG A 145 -2.93 18.60 2.05
CA ARG A 145 -2.15 19.20 3.14
C ARG A 145 -2.70 20.54 3.56
N PHE A 146 -3.00 21.42 2.60
CA PHE A 146 -3.60 22.73 2.87
C PHE A 146 -4.96 22.63 3.57
N LYS A 147 -5.80 21.67 3.15
CA LYS A 147 -7.09 21.41 3.82
C LYS A 147 -6.91 20.93 5.26
N CYS A 148 -5.94 20.04 5.51
CA CYS A 148 -5.62 19.57 6.86
C CYS A 148 -5.11 20.71 7.74
N TYR A 149 -4.21 21.53 7.21
CA TYR A 149 -3.69 22.73 7.89
C TYR A 149 -4.83 23.70 8.30
N LEU A 150 -5.71 24.05 7.36
CA LEU A 150 -6.86 24.92 7.66
C LEU A 150 -7.77 24.32 8.75
N LYS A 151 -8.00 23.00 8.72
CA LYS A 151 -8.81 22.33 9.72
C LYS A 151 -8.17 22.33 11.11
N GLN A 152 -6.85 22.31 11.18
CA GLN A 152 -6.09 22.30 12.44
C GLN A 152 -6.03 23.68 13.10
N TYR A 153 -5.82 24.74 12.31
CA TYR A 153 -5.54 26.08 12.83
C TYR A 153 -6.74 27.05 12.80
N LEU A 154 -7.81 26.73 12.07
CA LEU A 154 -9.02 27.55 12.06
C LEU A 154 -10.04 27.06 13.07
N PRO A 155 -10.73 27.99 13.79
CA PRO A 155 -11.89 27.64 14.57
C PRO A 155 -12.94 26.91 13.72
N LYS A 156 -13.62 25.92 14.31
CA LYS A 156 -14.58 25.05 13.60
C LYS A 156 -15.60 25.86 12.76
N LYS A 157 -16.17 26.93 13.34
CA LYS A 157 -17.13 27.81 12.65
C LYS A 157 -16.54 28.47 11.38
N ALA A 158 -15.28 28.95 11.46
CA ALA A 158 -14.60 29.58 10.34
C ALA A 158 -14.25 28.54 9.23
N TYR A 159 -13.81 27.34 9.61
CA TYR A 159 -13.55 26.27 8.68
C TYR A 159 -14.83 25.83 7.94
N ASP A 160 -15.95 25.68 8.64
CA ASP A 160 -17.22 25.29 8.05
C ASP A 160 -17.78 26.36 7.11
N ALA A 161 -17.62 27.64 7.44
CA ALA A 161 -17.96 28.76 6.54
C ALA A 161 -17.14 28.75 5.26
N LEU A 162 -15.81 28.55 5.35
CA LEU A 162 -14.92 28.40 4.20
C LEU A 162 -15.31 27.19 3.32
N LYS A 163 -15.64 26.08 3.93
CA LYS A 163 -16.06 24.86 3.23
C LYS A 163 -17.37 25.08 2.46
N LYS A 164 -18.34 25.79 3.05
CA LYS A 164 -19.60 26.17 2.35
C LYS A 164 -19.32 27.07 1.15
N ARG A 165 -18.43 28.08 1.30
CA ARG A 165 -18.07 29.00 0.24
C ARG A 165 -17.37 28.28 -0.93
N TRP A 166 -16.45 27.36 -0.64
CA TRP A 166 -15.79 26.52 -1.65
C TRP A 166 -16.76 25.60 -2.40
N LYS A 167 -17.74 25.04 -1.68
CA LYS A 167 -18.77 24.19 -2.32
C LYS A 167 -19.64 24.99 -3.28
N LYS A 168 -19.99 26.26 -2.90
CA LYS A 168 -20.77 27.16 -3.77
C LYS A 168 -20.01 27.57 -5.03
N MET A 169 -18.72 27.92 -4.91
CA MET A 169 -17.88 28.27 -6.06
C MET A 169 -17.72 27.12 -7.06
N ARG A 170 -17.58 25.87 -6.58
CA ARG A 170 -17.50 24.68 -7.46
C ARG A 170 -18.82 24.37 -8.15
N GLY A 171 -19.95 24.61 -7.49
CA GLY A 171 -21.27 24.44 -8.10
C GLY A 171 -21.50 25.41 -9.27
N HIS A 172 -21.00 26.66 -9.19
CA HIS A 172 -21.06 27.62 -10.29
C HIS A 172 -20.17 27.21 -11.46
N GLN A 173 -18.93 26.79 -11.24
CA GLN A 173 -18.04 26.34 -12.32
C GLN A 173 -18.56 25.12 -13.08
N ASN A 174 -19.26 24.19 -12.42
CA ASN A 174 -19.86 23.05 -13.11
C ASN A 174 -21.06 23.45 -13.98
N ASN A 175 -21.86 24.43 -13.57
CA ASN A 175 -22.97 24.90 -14.35
C ASN A 175 -22.51 25.72 -15.59
N GLU A 176 -21.47 26.56 -15.45
CA GLU A 176 -20.90 27.27 -16.61
C GLU A 176 -20.28 26.31 -17.65
N ASN A 177 -19.65 25.22 -17.20
CA ASN A 177 -19.08 24.22 -18.11
C ASN A 177 -20.15 23.37 -18.83
N ILE A 178 -21.32 23.21 -18.24
CA ILE A 178 -22.48 22.53 -18.90
C ILE A 178 -23.11 23.43 -19.96
N GLU A 179 -23.34 24.70 -19.65
CA GLU A 179 -23.88 25.65 -20.60
C GLU A 179 -22.96 25.89 -21.82
N VAL A 180 -21.64 25.85 -21.64
CA VAL A 180 -20.68 25.97 -22.76
C VAL A 180 -20.60 24.69 -23.59
N SER A 181 -20.95 23.53 -23.06
CA SER A 181 -20.96 22.25 -23.79
C SER A 181 -22.26 22.03 -24.58
N GLU A 182 -23.37 22.65 -24.16
CA GLU A 182 -24.68 22.59 -24.89
C GLU A 182 -24.79 23.60 -26.05
N ASN A 183 -23.91 24.61 -26.10
CA ASN A 183 -23.87 25.62 -27.15
C ASN A 183 -22.74 25.39 -28.20
N ARG A 184 -22.20 24.18 -28.30
CA ARG A 184 -21.26 23.73 -29.36
C ARG A 184 -21.83 22.51 -30.08
#